data_9931dde3fea1cd4e1396d9823d9e8968
#
_entry.id   9931dde3fea1cd4e1396d9823d9e8968
#
_cell.length_a   1.000
_cell.length_b   1.000
_cell.length_c   1.000
_cell.angle_alpha   90.00
_cell.angle_beta   90.00
_cell.angle_gamma   90.00
#
_symmetry.space_group_name_H-M   'P 1'
#
loop_
_entity.id
_entity.type
_entity.pdbx_description
1 polymer ?
#
loop_
_entity_poly.entity_id
_entity_poly.type
_entity_poly.pdbx_seq_one_letter_code
_entity_poly.pdbx_strand_id
1 'polypeptide(L)'
;MASKNKINSVEEQLREIYYDKNINTSSTNRLYQAVKERGVKATIAQVKSFIEKQSAFQTTKTFKKPKEFNSIIAPRPGSNLQIDLMELKSRYKINKTPYLLNVVDINSRKAWSIPLPNKESKNVSKEMGKLIDQINKEQKKLRGVDGEVAIVKSINGDAGGEFESDIFKAMLKSKEEKHGFPITMYTSDPNDFAKNGIVERFNRTFRR
;
A
#
# COMPACT_ATOMS: atom_id res chain seq x y z
N MET A 1 50.84 -37.44 7.76
CA MET A 1 50.20 -36.14 7.83
C MET A 1 48.71 -36.35 8.03
N ALA A 2 48.20 -36.17 9.25
CA ALA A 2 46.79 -36.42 9.57
C ALA A 2 45.96 -35.22 9.14
N SER A 3 45.07 -35.47 8.20
CA SER A 3 44.03 -34.50 7.79
C SER A 3 43.13 -34.21 8.97
N LYS A 4 43.17 -32.99 9.51
CA LYS A 4 42.18 -32.49 10.49
C LYS A 4 40.83 -32.42 9.81
N ASN A 5 39.95 -33.39 10.05
CA ASN A 5 38.51 -33.28 9.77
C ASN A 5 37.98 -32.10 10.60
N LYS A 6 37.85 -30.93 9.96
CA LYS A 6 37.02 -29.84 10.48
C LYS A 6 35.60 -30.36 10.59
N ILE A 7 35.09 -30.48 11.81
CA ILE A 7 33.65 -30.69 12.06
C ILE A 7 32.99 -29.39 11.60
N ASN A 8 32.48 -29.37 10.36
CA ASN A 8 31.72 -28.22 9.85
C ASN A 8 30.48 -28.06 10.73
N SER A 9 30.19 -26.86 11.16
CA SER A 9 28.98 -26.57 11.93
C SER A 9 27.72 -27.01 11.13
N VAL A 10 26.64 -27.34 11.80
CA VAL A 10 25.39 -27.71 11.14
C VAL A 10 24.95 -26.62 10.17
N GLU A 11 25.19 -25.36 10.49
CA GLU A 11 24.85 -24.22 9.63
C GLU A 11 25.70 -24.17 8.33
N GLU A 12 26.98 -24.53 8.39
CA GLU A 12 27.85 -24.65 7.21
C GLU A 12 27.40 -25.81 6.33
N GLN A 13 27.06 -26.95 6.90
CA GLN A 13 26.52 -28.09 6.16
C GLN A 13 25.19 -27.77 5.48
N LEU A 14 24.28 -27.05 6.17
CA LEU A 14 23.04 -26.57 5.58
C LEU A 14 23.27 -25.60 4.43
N ARG A 15 24.27 -24.74 4.54
CA ARG A 15 24.66 -23.77 3.50
C ARG A 15 25.16 -24.48 2.25
N GLU A 16 26.04 -25.47 2.40
CA GLU A 16 26.57 -26.26 1.28
C GLU A 16 25.43 -26.97 0.52
N ILE A 17 24.47 -27.58 1.23
CA ILE A 17 23.33 -28.24 0.63
C ILE A 17 22.37 -27.25 -0.04
N TYR A 18 22.13 -26.09 0.58
CA TYR A 18 21.19 -25.09 0.08
C TYR A 18 21.67 -24.46 -1.23
N TYR A 19 22.98 -24.23 -1.38
CA TYR A 19 23.56 -23.66 -2.59
C TYR A 19 24.05 -24.67 -3.61
N ASP A 20 23.83 -25.97 -3.38
CA ASP A 20 24.17 -27.00 -4.36
C ASP A 20 23.22 -26.91 -5.57
N LYS A 21 23.80 -26.60 -6.74
CA LYS A 21 23.04 -26.42 -7.99
C LYS A 21 22.28 -27.67 -8.45
N ASN A 22 22.67 -28.85 -7.97
CA ASN A 22 22.04 -30.13 -8.32
C ASN A 22 20.83 -30.45 -7.44
N ILE A 23 20.57 -29.66 -6.40
CA ILE A 23 19.50 -29.90 -5.44
C ILE A 23 18.45 -28.81 -5.54
N ASN A 24 17.20 -29.21 -5.74
CA ASN A 24 16.10 -28.25 -5.70
C ASN A 24 15.69 -27.97 -4.25
N THR A 25 16.16 -26.84 -3.70
CA THR A 25 15.93 -26.41 -2.32
C THR A 25 14.80 -25.36 -2.19
N SER A 26 13.88 -25.32 -3.14
CA SER A 26 12.81 -24.31 -3.23
C SER A 26 11.83 -24.27 -2.05
N SER A 27 11.86 -25.27 -1.15
CA SER A 27 11.01 -25.30 0.04
C SER A 27 11.72 -25.90 1.24
N THR A 28 11.26 -25.55 2.46
CA THR A 28 11.78 -26.10 3.72
C THR A 28 11.76 -27.62 3.73
N ASN A 29 10.69 -28.25 3.23
CA ASN A 29 10.56 -29.68 3.22
C ASN A 29 11.56 -30.37 2.26
N ARG A 30 11.78 -29.78 1.09
CA ARG A 30 12.76 -30.31 0.12
C ARG A 30 14.18 -30.18 0.62
N LEU A 31 14.55 -29.04 1.21
CA LEU A 31 15.85 -28.88 1.85
C LEU A 31 16.03 -29.88 3.01
N TYR A 32 15.00 -30.07 3.84
CA TYR A 32 15.05 -31.02 4.95
C TYR A 32 15.25 -32.48 4.48
N GLN A 33 14.62 -32.87 3.38
CA GLN A 33 14.84 -34.19 2.77
C GLN A 33 16.29 -34.34 2.28
N ALA A 34 16.80 -33.36 1.54
CA ALA A 34 18.19 -33.37 1.08
C ALA A 34 19.21 -33.41 2.22
N VAL A 35 18.92 -32.74 3.32
CA VAL A 35 19.73 -32.76 4.55
C VAL A 35 19.76 -34.15 5.17
N LYS A 36 18.62 -34.86 5.22
CA LYS A 36 18.54 -36.24 5.69
C LYS A 36 19.29 -37.20 4.80
N GLU A 37 19.11 -37.09 3.47
CA GLU A 37 19.79 -37.94 2.48
C GLU A 37 21.32 -37.83 2.58
N ARG A 38 21.86 -36.65 2.95
CA ARG A 38 23.29 -36.44 3.19
C ARG A 38 23.75 -36.79 4.63
N GLY A 39 22.86 -37.35 5.45
CA GLY A 39 23.21 -37.78 6.79
C GLY A 39 23.47 -36.65 7.81
N VAL A 40 23.09 -35.42 7.49
CA VAL A 40 23.25 -34.28 8.39
C VAL A 40 22.17 -34.31 9.48
N LYS A 41 22.61 -34.29 10.74
CA LYS A 41 21.69 -34.28 11.89
C LYS A 41 21.17 -32.85 12.16
N ALA A 42 20.11 -32.46 11.49
CA ALA A 42 19.42 -31.20 11.72
C ALA A 42 17.91 -31.41 11.90
N THR A 43 17.29 -30.60 12.73
CA THR A 43 15.83 -30.60 12.90
C THR A 43 15.16 -29.74 11.83
N ILE A 44 13.88 -30.00 11.55
CA ILE A 44 13.11 -29.19 10.59
C ILE A 44 13.03 -27.71 11.02
N ALA A 45 13.04 -27.44 12.35
CA ALA A 45 13.06 -26.10 12.91
C ALA A 45 14.38 -25.36 12.59
N GLN A 46 15.52 -26.05 12.68
CA GLN A 46 16.83 -25.51 12.33
C GLN A 46 16.93 -25.22 10.83
N VAL A 47 16.44 -26.13 9.99
CA VAL A 47 16.38 -25.92 8.53
C VAL A 47 15.49 -24.73 8.17
N LYS A 48 14.33 -24.60 8.82
CA LYS A 48 13.43 -23.46 8.62
C LYS A 48 14.09 -22.15 9.03
N SER A 49 14.70 -22.10 10.23
CA SER A 49 15.41 -20.91 10.71
C SER A 49 16.57 -20.52 9.80
N PHE A 50 17.30 -21.52 9.26
CA PHE A 50 18.35 -21.28 8.28
C PHE A 50 17.83 -20.64 7.00
N ILE A 51 16.75 -21.18 6.39
CA ILE A 51 16.15 -20.64 5.17
C ILE A 51 15.66 -19.20 5.38
N GLU A 52 15.02 -18.92 6.52
CA GLU A 52 14.49 -17.60 6.84
C GLU A 52 15.57 -16.50 6.90
N LYS A 53 16.81 -16.88 7.18
CA LYS A 53 17.97 -15.97 7.16
C LYS A 53 18.56 -15.73 5.78
N GLN A 54 18.21 -16.55 4.76
CA GLN A 54 18.79 -16.40 3.43
C GLN A 54 18.17 -15.23 2.67
N SER A 55 19.01 -14.42 2.02
CA SER A 55 18.57 -13.24 1.25
C SER A 55 17.59 -13.60 0.13
N ALA A 56 17.82 -14.71 -0.56
CA ALA A 56 16.94 -15.22 -1.61
C ALA A 56 15.53 -15.50 -1.08
N PHE A 57 15.40 -16.06 0.11
CA PHE A 57 14.12 -16.33 0.74
C PHE A 57 13.43 -15.03 1.18
N GLN A 58 14.17 -14.09 1.76
CA GLN A 58 13.62 -12.80 2.19
C GLN A 58 13.10 -11.97 1.00
N THR A 59 13.78 -12.03 -0.13
CA THR A 59 13.38 -11.31 -1.37
C THR A 59 12.15 -11.96 -2.05
N THR A 60 12.02 -13.27 -1.96
CA THR A 60 10.94 -14.02 -2.62
C THR A 60 9.76 -14.33 -1.71
N LYS A 61 9.88 -14.06 -0.40
CA LYS A 61 8.82 -14.33 0.58
C LYS A 61 7.57 -13.54 0.24
N THR A 62 6.53 -14.26 -0.18
CA THR A 62 5.21 -13.64 -0.34
C THR A 62 4.60 -13.40 1.03
N PHE A 63 4.28 -12.14 1.33
CA PHE A 63 3.54 -11.82 2.53
C PHE A 63 2.16 -12.49 2.48
N LYS A 64 1.84 -13.29 3.50
CA LYS A 64 0.48 -13.81 3.64
C LYS A 64 -0.44 -12.61 3.85
N LYS A 65 -1.44 -12.47 2.99
CA LYS A 65 -2.50 -11.48 3.20
C LYS A 65 -3.20 -11.82 4.52
N PRO A 66 -3.58 -10.83 5.33
CA PRO A 66 -4.39 -11.09 6.51
C PRO A 66 -5.67 -11.83 6.08
N LYS A 67 -6.07 -12.83 6.86
CA LYS A 67 -7.28 -13.62 6.58
C LYS A 67 -8.56 -12.81 6.78
N GLU A 68 -8.49 -11.80 7.62
CA GLU A 68 -9.60 -10.90 7.95
C GLU A 68 -9.18 -9.47 7.63
N PHE A 69 -10.04 -8.75 6.98
CA PHE A 69 -9.89 -7.32 6.71
C PHE A 69 -11.27 -6.66 6.72
N ASN A 70 -11.33 -5.46 7.26
CA ASN A 70 -12.53 -4.66 7.25
C ASN A 70 -12.78 -4.13 5.82
N SER A 71 -13.84 -4.58 5.19
CA SER A 71 -14.23 -4.08 3.88
C SER A 71 -14.76 -2.65 3.98
N ILE A 72 -14.22 -1.76 3.15
CA ILE A 72 -14.79 -0.42 3.02
C ILE A 72 -15.96 -0.51 2.05
N ILE A 73 -17.17 -0.30 2.56
CA ILE A 73 -18.40 -0.31 1.77
C ILE A 73 -18.66 1.11 1.27
N ALA A 74 -18.67 1.29 -0.04
CA ALA A 74 -19.04 2.54 -0.70
C ALA A 74 -20.40 2.36 -1.38
N PRO A 75 -21.51 2.84 -0.78
CA PRO A 75 -22.85 2.53 -1.26
C PRO A 75 -23.19 3.24 -2.58
N ARG A 76 -22.53 4.34 -2.90
CA ARG A 76 -22.84 5.15 -4.08
C ARG A 76 -21.59 5.76 -4.70
N PRO A 77 -21.58 5.99 -6.03
CA PRO A 77 -20.49 6.72 -6.68
C PRO A 77 -20.25 8.09 -6.05
N GLY A 78 -18.98 8.41 -5.81
CA GLY A 78 -18.53 9.66 -5.22
C GLY A 78 -18.67 9.77 -3.69
N SER A 79 -19.27 8.78 -3.02
CA SER A 79 -19.49 8.89 -1.57
C SER A 79 -18.26 8.64 -0.71
N ASN A 80 -17.38 7.76 -1.16
CA ASN A 80 -16.22 7.33 -0.41
C ASN A 80 -14.99 7.38 -1.30
N LEU A 81 -14.02 8.20 -0.93
CA LEU A 81 -12.81 8.44 -1.70
C LEU A 81 -11.60 7.82 -1.01
N GLN A 82 -10.66 7.30 -1.81
CA GLN A 82 -9.29 7.03 -1.35
C GLN A 82 -8.35 8.05 -1.95
N ILE A 83 -7.43 8.57 -1.13
CA ILE A 83 -6.46 9.57 -1.55
C ILE A 83 -5.04 9.12 -1.22
N ASP A 84 -4.10 9.50 -2.08
CA ASP A 84 -2.67 9.29 -1.87
C ASP A 84 -1.84 10.32 -2.63
N LEU A 85 -0.69 10.66 -2.08
CA LEU A 85 0.29 11.57 -2.68
C LEU A 85 1.42 10.79 -3.33
N MET A 86 1.47 10.83 -4.67
CA MET A 86 2.52 10.17 -5.43
C MET A 86 3.62 11.15 -5.81
N GLU A 87 4.88 10.83 -5.46
CA GLU A 87 6.06 11.59 -5.87
C GLU A 87 6.62 11.08 -7.20
N LEU A 88 6.88 12.02 -8.14
CA LEU A 88 7.39 11.76 -9.48
C LEU A 88 8.86 12.18 -9.63
N LYS A 89 9.75 11.75 -8.72
CA LYS A 89 11.17 12.18 -8.67
C LYS A 89 11.91 12.09 -10.01
N SER A 90 11.75 11.00 -10.74
CA SER A 90 12.48 10.75 -11.98
C SER A 90 11.96 11.55 -13.19
N ARG A 91 10.72 12.00 -13.16
CA ARG A 91 10.04 12.70 -14.26
C ARG A 91 9.80 14.19 -14.01
N TYR A 92 10.22 14.67 -12.84
CA TYR A 92 10.04 16.06 -12.41
C TYR A 92 10.60 17.09 -13.40
N LYS A 93 11.79 16.83 -13.96
CA LYS A 93 12.44 17.75 -14.91
C LYS A 93 11.62 17.94 -16.20
N ILE A 94 10.85 16.94 -16.59
CA ILE A 94 10.02 16.97 -17.81
C ILE A 94 8.68 17.66 -17.52
N ASN A 95 8.01 17.26 -16.44
CA ASN A 95 6.62 17.65 -16.17
C ASN A 95 6.47 18.91 -15.31
N LYS A 96 7.56 19.41 -14.72
CA LYS A 96 7.59 20.54 -13.77
C LYS A 96 6.66 20.41 -12.55
N THR A 97 6.09 19.24 -12.34
CA THR A 97 5.18 18.90 -11.24
C THR A 97 5.69 17.67 -10.53
N PRO A 98 6.31 17.83 -9.35
CA PRO A 98 6.95 16.72 -8.63
C PRO A 98 5.97 15.80 -7.90
N TYR A 99 4.73 16.24 -7.72
CA TYR A 99 3.72 15.48 -6.97
C TYR A 99 2.41 15.36 -7.73
N LEU A 100 1.71 14.25 -7.51
CA LEU A 100 0.33 14.04 -7.92
C LEU A 100 -0.51 13.70 -6.70
N LEU A 101 -1.59 14.44 -6.51
CA LEU A 101 -2.66 14.03 -5.60
C LEU A 101 -3.57 13.08 -6.39
N ASN A 102 -3.49 11.80 -6.08
CA ASN A 102 -4.35 10.79 -6.67
C ASN A 102 -5.55 10.54 -5.78
N VAL A 103 -6.73 10.60 -6.36
CA VAL A 103 -8.00 10.37 -5.69
C VAL A 103 -8.78 9.32 -6.48
N VAL A 104 -9.30 8.31 -5.80
CA VAL A 104 -10.09 7.25 -6.44
C VAL A 104 -11.41 7.08 -5.69
N ASP A 105 -12.51 7.14 -6.41
CA ASP A 105 -13.81 6.77 -5.87
C ASP A 105 -13.90 5.25 -5.65
N ILE A 106 -14.18 4.85 -4.43
CA ILE A 106 -14.21 3.43 -4.03
C ILE A 106 -15.30 2.66 -4.76
N ASN A 107 -16.45 3.27 -5.04
CA ASN A 107 -17.56 2.60 -5.69
C ASN A 107 -17.34 2.45 -7.19
N SER A 108 -17.18 3.56 -7.91
CA SER A 108 -17.12 3.56 -9.38
C SER A 108 -15.73 3.28 -9.96
N ARG A 109 -14.68 3.36 -9.13
CA ARG A 109 -13.27 3.30 -9.55
C ARG A 109 -12.84 4.47 -10.43
N LYS A 110 -13.67 5.50 -10.58
CA LYS A 110 -13.27 6.75 -11.23
C LYS A 110 -12.10 7.35 -10.46
N ALA A 111 -11.07 7.75 -11.19
CA ALA A 111 -9.86 8.30 -10.62
C ALA A 111 -9.58 9.71 -11.13
N TRP A 112 -8.97 10.52 -10.29
CA TRP A 112 -8.45 11.84 -10.60
C TRP A 112 -6.99 11.91 -10.18
N SER A 113 -6.16 12.50 -11.03
CA SER A 113 -4.75 12.77 -10.74
C SER A 113 -4.51 14.26 -10.89
N ILE A 114 -4.25 14.94 -9.80
CA ILE A 114 -4.11 16.39 -9.76
C ILE A 114 -2.65 16.74 -9.55
N PRO A 115 -2.00 17.45 -10.51
CA PRO A 115 -0.61 17.84 -10.38
C PRO A 115 -0.45 18.91 -9.30
N LEU A 116 0.56 18.72 -8.44
CA LEU A 116 0.89 19.64 -7.36
C LEU A 116 2.36 20.11 -7.46
N PRO A 117 2.63 21.39 -7.21
CA PRO A 117 4.01 21.92 -7.22
C PRO A 117 4.82 21.45 -6.02
N ASN A 118 4.16 21.16 -4.91
CA ASN A 118 4.74 20.65 -3.67
C ASN A 118 3.69 19.88 -2.86
N LYS A 119 4.10 19.24 -1.77
CA LYS A 119 3.21 18.47 -0.86
C LYS A 119 2.70 19.30 0.33
N GLU A 120 2.77 20.63 0.26
CA GLU A 120 2.28 21.49 1.34
C GLU A 120 0.77 21.33 1.53
N SER A 121 0.36 21.23 2.77
CA SER A 121 -1.05 21.07 3.16
C SER A 121 -1.97 22.11 2.53
N LYS A 122 -1.48 23.34 2.34
CA LYS A 122 -2.25 24.41 1.68
C LYS A 122 -2.61 24.08 0.23
N ASN A 123 -1.65 23.54 -0.55
CA ASN A 123 -1.88 23.18 -1.94
C ASN A 123 -2.74 21.93 -2.04
N VAL A 124 -2.47 20.91 -1.22
CA VAL A 124 -3.25 19.68 -1.14
C VAL A 124 -4.71 20.00 -0.79
N SER A 125 -4.95 20.79 0.26
CA SER A 125 -6.28 21.17 0.73
C SER A 125 -7.05 21.97 -0.30
N LYS A 126 -6.39 22.92 -0.97
CA LYS A 126 -7.01 23.73 -2.03
C LYS A 126 -7.53 22.87 -3.18
N GLU A 127 -6.69 21.97 -3.69
CA GLU A 127 -7.06 21.15 -4.84
C GLU A 127 -8.06 20.05 -4.45
N MET A 128 -7.91 19.46 -3.25
CA MET A 128 -8.90 18.52 -2.74
C MET A 128 -10.27 19.17 -2.53
N GLY A 129 -10.30 20.40 -2.01
CA GLY A 129 -11.55 21.14 -1.83
C GLY A 129 -12.28 21.44 -3.15
N LYS A 130 -11.53 21.78 -4.22
CA LYS A 130 -12.10 21.93 -5.57
C LYS A 130 -12.68 20.62 -6.10
N LEU A 131 -11.95 19.53 -5.91
CA LEU A 131 -12.38 18.20 -6.35
C LEU A 131 -13.65 17.75 -5.64
N ILE A 132 -13.77 17.97 -4.32
CA ILE A 132 -15.02 17.68 -3.58
C ILE A 132 -16.20 18.44 -4.19
N ASP A 133 -16.05 19.73 -4.47
CA ASP A 133 -17.09 20.54 -5.10
C ASP A 133 -17.47 20.01 -6.49
N GLN A 134 -16.46 19.63 -7.27
CA GLN A 134 -16.66 19.04 -8.60
C GLN A 134 -17.44 17.72 -8.53
N ILE A 135 -17.02 16.79 -7.66
CA ILE A 135 -17.69 15.49 -7.48
C ILE A 135 -19.14 15.69 -7.04
N ASN A 136 -19.37 16.56 -6.07
CA ASN A 136 -20.70 16.87 -5.60
C ASN A 136 -21.58 17.41 -6.73
N LYS A 137 -21.08 18.35 -7.53
CA LYS A 137 -21.78 18.93 -8.68
C LYS A 137 -22.11 17.88 -9.76
N GLU A 138 -21.11 17.08 -10.16
CA GLU A 138 -21.28 16.02 -11.18
C GLU A 138 -22.32 14.98 -10.75
N GLN A 139 -22.22 14.50 -9.50
CA GLN A 139 -23.11 13.47 -9.01
C GLN A 139 -24.55 13.98 -8.78
N LYS A 140 -24.70 15.22 -8.35
CA LYS A 140 -26.03 15.86 -8.26
C LYS A 140 -26.69 15.90 -9.64
N LYS A 141 -25.98 16.36 -10.67
CA LYS A 141 -26.48 16.40 -12.05
C LYS A 141 -26.89 15.01 -12.56
N LEU A 142 -26.06 13.99 -12.30
CA LEU A 142 -26.36 12.62 -12.75
C LEU A 142 -27.58 12.00 -12.06
N ARG A 143 -27.89 12.42 -10.85
CA ARG A 143 -29.01 11.88 -10.06
C ARG A 143 -30.32 12.66 -10.20
N GLY A 144 -30.28 13.81 -10.90
CA GLY A 144 -31.43 14.70 -10.98
C GLY A 144 -31.88 15.25 -9.62
N VAL A 145 -30.94 15.38 -8.67
CA VAL A 145 -31.25 15.88 -7.32
C VAL A 145 -31.00 17.37 -7.28
N ASP A 146 -32.07 18.12 -7.07
CA ASP A 146 -32.00 19.55 -6.75
C ASP A 146 -31.73 19.74 -5.26
N GLY A 147 -30.92 20.73 -4.91
CA GLY A 147 -30.59 21.07 -3.53
C GLY A 147 -29.21 20.64 -3.05
N GLU A 148 -28.89 20.96 -1.79
CA GLU A 148 -27.58 20.75 -1.17
C GLU A 148 -27.42 19.34 -0.56
N VAL A 149 -27.47 18.32 -1.41
CA VAL A 149 -27.18 16.95 -0.93
C VAL A 149 -25.68 16.69 -1.05
N ALA A 150 -25.01 16.51 0.07
CA ALA A 150 -23.62 16.10 0.09
C ALA A 150 -23.47 14.68 -0.48
N ILE A 151 -22.56 14.54 -1.40
CA ILE A 151 -22.25 13.26 -2.03
C ILE A 151 -21.02 12.63 -1.36
N VAL A 152 -19.93 13.41 -1.22
CA VAL A 152 -18.71 12.95 -0.55
C VAL A 152 -18.99 12.89 0.96
N LYS A 153 -18.85 11.70 1.54
CA LYS A 153 -19.12 11.42 2.97
C LYS A 153 -17.87 10.99 3.72
N SER A 154 -16.94 10.32 3.04
CA SER A 154 -15.69 9.90 3.66
C SER A 154 -14.53 9.94 2.70
N ILE A 155 -13.37 10.18 3.29
CA ILE A 155 -12.08 10.20 2.61
C ILE A 155 -11.16 9.28 3.40
N ASN A 156 -10.48 8.36 2.73
CA ASN A 156 -9.50 7.45 3.32
C ASN A 156 -8.13 7.79 2.76
N GLY A 157 -7.17 8.08 3.61
CA GLY A 157 -5.79 8.38 3.24
C GLY A 157 -4.81 7.71 4.19
N ASP A 158 -3.53 7.87 3.93
CA ASP A 158 -2.50 7.54 4.90
C ASP A 158 -2.40 8.65 5.98
N ALA A 159 -1.62 8.37 7.04
CA ALA A 159 -1.35 9.33 8.11
C ALA A 159 -0.28 10.36 7.70
N GLY A 160 -0.31 10.85 6.46
CA GLY A 160 0.57 11.89 5.97
C GLY A 160 0.28 13.24 6.64
N GLY A 161 1.34 13.96 7.05
CA GLY A 161 1.19 15.26 7.73
C GLY A 161 0.39 16.28 6.93
N GLU A 162 0.34 16.17 5.60
CA GLU A 162 -0.48 16.98 4.71
C GLU A 162 -1.97 16.79 4.92
N PHE A 163 -2.41 15.56 5.22
CA PHE A 163 -3.82 15.20 5.44
C PHE A 163 -4.26 15.35 6.89
N GLU A 164 -3.33 15.28 7.84
CA GLU A 164 -3.60 15.47 9.28
C GLU A 164 -3.53 16.93 9.72
N SER A 165 -3.09 17.82 8.84
CA SER A 165 -2.90 19.25 9.15
C SER A 165 -4.21 19.96 9.49
N ASP A 166 -4.11 21.00 10.32
CA ASP A 166 -5.26 21.85 10.67
C ASP A 166 -5.85 22.55 9.43
N ILE A 167 -5.01 22.84 8.42
CA ILE A 167 -5.45 23.44 7.16
C ILE A 167 -6.37 22.46 6.40
N PHE A 168 -6.01 21.17 6.36
CA PHE A 168 -6.84 20.15 5.70
C PHE A 168 -8.15 19.94 6.46
N LYS A 169 -8.09 19.85 7.79
CA LYS A 169 -9.29 19.76 8.66
C LYS A 169 -10.21 20.97 8.52
N ALA A 170 -9.66 22.17 8.48
CA ALA A 170 -10.43 23.41 8.27
C ALA A 170 -11.12 23.42 6.88
N MET A 171 -10.42 22.94 5.84
CA MET A 171 -11.00 22.78 4.51
C MET A 171 -12.18 21.81 4.54
N LEU A 172 -12.04 20.64 5.17
CA LEU A 172 -13.14 19.66 5.28
C LEU A 172 -14.34 20.30 6.01
N LYS A 173 -14.12 20.97 7.15
CA LYS A 173 -15.18 21.65 7.88
C LYS A 173 -15.90 22.71 7.03
N SER A 174 -15.16 23.50 6.25
CA SER A 174 -15.77 24.45 5.32
C SER A 174 -16.65 23.76 4.25
N LYS A 175 -16.26 22.55 3.79
CA LYS A 175 -17.06 21.78 2.84
C LYS A 175 -18.27 21.15 3.51
N GLU A 176 -18.17 20.72 4.76
CA GLU A 176 -19.30 20.27 5.58
C GLU A 176 -20.35 21.35 5.73
N GLU A 177 -19.93 22.56 6.13
CA GLU A 177 -20.81 23.73 6.25
C GLU A 177 -21.47 24.08 4.92
N LYS A 178 -20.71 24.07 3.81
CA LYS A 178 -21.22 24.38 2.48
C LYS A 178 -22.24 23.36 1.96
N HIS A 179 -22.04 22.08 2.26
CA HIS A 179 -22.84 20.99 1.71
C HIS A 179 -23.85 20.39 2.70
N GLY A 180 -23.86 20.84 3.95
CA GLY A 180 -24.82 20.43 4.99
C GLY A 180 -24.63 19.01 5.53
N PHE A 181 -23.44 18.39 5.33
CA PHE A 181 -23.18 17.01 5.75
C PHE A 181 -21.73 16.81 6.19
N PRO A 182 -21.47 16.01 7.25
CA PRO A 182 -20.11 15.71 7.71
C PRO A 182 -19.34 14.91 6.69
N ILE A 183 -18.03 15.23 6.55
CA ILE A 183 -17.07 14.51 5.74
C ILE A 183 -16.02 13.89 6.68
N THR A 184 -16.13 12.59 6.91
CA THR A 184 -15.22 11.89 7.82
C THR A 184 -13.90 11.58 7.12
N MET A 185 -12.77 12.02 7.70
CA MET A 185 -11.45 11.59 7.28
C MET A 185 -11.02 10.36 8.09
N TYR A 186 -10.68 9.30 7.41
CA TYR A 186 -10.08 8.09 7.98
C TYR A 186 -8.61 8.02 7.59
N THR A 187 -7.73 8.00 8.57
CA THR A 187 -6.32 7.70 8.36
C THR A 187 -6.05 6.23 8.59
N SER A 188 -5.28 5.62 7.72
CA SER A 188 -4.90 4.22 7.85
C SER A 188 -3.92 4.04 9.00
N ASP A 189 -4.17 3.09 9.88
CA ASP A 189 -3.16 2.61 10.83
C ASP A 189 -1.97 2.07 10.04
N PRO A 190 -0.71 2.36 10.44
CA PRO A 190 0.49 1.82 9.79
C PRO A 190 0.49 0.29 9.64
N ASN A 191 -0.27 -0.42 10.48
CA ASN A 191 -0.40 -1.88 10.44
C ASN A 191 -1.56 -2.40 9.59
N ASP A 192 -2.41 -1.53 9.03
CA ASP A 192 -3.57 -1.93 8.22
C ASP A 192 -3.30 -1.69 6.72
N PHE A 193 -2.58 -2.61 6.11
CA PHE A 193 -2.17 -2.56 4.69
C PHE A 193 -3.32 -2.63 3.68
N ALA A 194 -4.56 -2.83 4.11
CA ALA A 194 -5.69 -3.06 3.19
C ALA A 194 -6.50 -1.79 2.90
N LYS A 195 -6.42 -0.76 3.75
CA LYS A 195 -7.35 0.39 3.70
C LYS A 195 -7.20 1.26 2.46
N ASN A 196 -5.99 1.43 1.91
CA ASN A 196 -5.73 2.28 0.75
C ASN A 196 -5.43 1.49 -0.54
N GLY A 197 -5.74 0.19 -0.56
CA GLY A 197 -5.37 -0.74 -1.64
C GLY A 197 -5.91 -0.37 -3.02
N ILE A 198 -6.96 0.45 -3.13
CA ILE A 198 -7.53 0.86 -4.42
C ILE A 198 -6.68 1.96 -5.04
N VAL A 199 -6.38 3.02 -4.29
CA VAL A 199 -5.53 4.12 -4.78
C VAL A 199 -4.08 3.66 -4.98
N GLU A 200 -3.57 2.77 -4.13
CA GLU A 200 -2.25 2.16 -4.31
C GLU A 200 -2.16 1.34 -5.61
N ARG A 201 -3.19 0.57 -5.95
CA ARG A 201 -3.28 -0.15 -7.22
C ARG A 201 -3.31 0.82 -8.39
N PHE A 202 -4.07 1.91 -8.29
CA PHE A 202 -4.09 2.99 -9.29
C PHE A 202 -2.69 3.58 -9.48
N ASN A 203 -1.99 3.95 -8.40
CA ASN A 203 -0.63 4.47 -8.44
C ASN A 203 0.35 3.52 -9.13
N ARG A 204 0.22 2.22 -8.86
CA ARG A 204 1.04 1.18 -9.49
C ARG A 204 0.79 1.10 -11.00
N THR A 205 -0.46 1.21 -11.42
CA THR A 205 -0.82 1.25 -12.85
C THR A 205 -0.33 2.52 -13.52
N PHE A 206 -0.42 3.65 -12.83
CA PHE A 206 0.04 4.94 -13.35
C PHE A 206 1.57 5.02 -13.54
N ARG A 207 2.35 4.28 -12.74
CA ARG A 207 3.82 4.24 -12.84
C ARG A 207 4.36 3.36 -13.97
N ARG A 208 3.56 2.48 -14.54
CA ARG A 208 3.92 1.61 -15.66
C ARG A 208 3.89 2.36 -16.99
#